data_faa26712ee5792ebd1b0dd7a5977222a
#
_entry.id   faa26712ee5792ebd1b0dd7a5977222a
#
_cell.length_a   1.000
_cell.length_b   1.000
_cell.length_c   1.000
_cell.angle_alpha   90.00
_cell.angle_beta   90.00
_cell.angle_gamma   90.00
#
_symmetry.space_group_name_H-M   'P 1'
#
loop_
_entity.id
_entity.type
_entity.pdbx_description
1 polymer ?
#
loop_
_entity_poly.entity_id
_entity_poly.type
_entity_poly.pdbx_seq_one_letter_code
_entity_poly.pdbx_strand_id
1 'polypeptide(L)'
;MDRIPKGNEMIGDIPVVTKVRPTGGRTLRVRFAGDRREYALDLTGLIARSRHFAPLMEDADTFAKIDIVDDGIGVAWPVETKWGRLDLSGSTLRRIAEEQLPMTGADFSEWRKSLGLSLTEAAKLLGVGRRTIMSYLKKNELPSVVAIACRALARDKHLLAAHYVPARKITGHVA
;
A
#
# COMPACT_ATOMS: atom_id res chain seq x y z
N MET A 1 4.16 -29.97 -17.68
CA MET A 1 2.71 -29.65 -17.58
C MET A 1 2.52 -28.97 -16.24
N ASP A 2 2.85 -27.68 -16.21
CA ASP A 2 3.01 -26.93 -14.97
C ASP A 2 1.65 -26.49 -14.42
N ARG A 3 1.41 -26.86 -13.18
CA ARG A 3 0.21 -26.49 -12.44
C ARG A 3 0.23 -24.98 -12.17
N ILE A 4 -0.68 -24.25 -12.78
CA ILE A 4 -1.01 -22.89 -12.35
C ILE A 4 -1.61 -23.01 -10.94
N PRO A 5 -1.02 -22.35 -9.92
CA PRO A 5 -1.53 -22.38 -8.55
C PRO A 5 -2.97 -21.82 -8.50
N LYS A 6 -3.88 -22.58 -7.91
CA LYS A 6 -5.28 -22.19 -7.73
C LYS A 6 -5.43 -21.44 -6.41
N GLY A 7 -5.71 -20.15 -6.50
CA GLY A 7 -6.32 -19.32 -5.44
C GLY A 7 -5.44 -19.09 -4.21
N ASN A 8 -5.13 -17.83 -3.94
CA ASN A 8 -4.51 -17.29 -2.71
C ASN A 8 -3.28 -18.07 -2.19
N GLU A 9 -2.47 -18.62 -3.08
CA GLU A 9 -1.22 -19.26 -2.71
C GLU A 9 -0.17 -18.17 -2.47
N MET A 10 0.12 -17.99 -1.20
CA MET A 10 1.31 -17.30 -0.74
C MET A 10 2.41 -18.34 -0.54
N ILE A 11 3.61 -18.10 -1.03
CA ILE A 11 4.78 -18.90 -0.64
C ILE A 11 5.21 -18.40 0.74
N GLY A 12 4.73 -19.06 1.79
CA GLY A 12 4.70 -18.47 3.12
C GLY A 12 3.76 -17.25 3.13
N ASP A 13 4.21 -16.11 3.68
CA ASP A 13 3.45 -14.85 3.70
C ASP A 13 3.78 -13.91 2.51
N ILE A 14 4.43 -14.39 1.45
CA ILE A 14 4.88 -13.56 0.32
C ILE A 14 3.82 -13.56 -0.79
N PRO A 15 3.29 -12.39 -1.20
CA PRO A 15 2.38 -12.28 -2.32
C PRO A 15 3.04 -12.69 -3.65
N VAL A 16 2.46 -13.65 -4.35
CA VAL A 16 2.98 -14.14 -5.63
C VAL A 16 2.48 -13.27 -6.77
N VAL A 17 3.39 -12.71 -7.57
CA VAL A 17 3.09 -11.95 -8.78
C VAL A 17 2.77 -12.92 -9.92
N THR A 18 1.59 -12.79 -10.51
CA THR A 18 1.16 -13.64 -11.64
C THR A 18 1.17 -12.93 -12.97
N LYS A 19 1.21 -11.59 -12.96
CA LYS A 19 1.31 -10.77 -14.16
C LYS A 19 1.95 -9.44 -13.83
N VAL A 20 2.86 -9.01 -14.69
CA VAL A 20 3.45 -7.67 -14.67
C VAL A 20 3.51 -7.13 -16.09
N ARG A 21 3.24 -5.83 -16.26
CA ARG A 21 3.44 -5.14 -17.55
C ARG A 21 3.64 -3.64 -17.33
N PRO A 22 4.56 -3.01 -18.03
CA PRO A 22 4.70 -1.56 -18.04
C PRO A 22 3.49 -0.92 -18.75
N THR A 23 3.12 0.30 -18.34
CA THR A 23 2.00 1.05 -18.94
C THR A 23 2.37 2.48 -19.33
N GLY A 24 3.65 2.80 -19.29
CA GLY A 24 4.21 4.10 -19.64
C GLY A 24 4.83 4.81 -18.43
N GLY A 25 5.77 5.68 -18.68
CA GLY A 25 6.56 6.34 -17.63
C GLY A 25 7.27 5.31 -16.76
N ARG A 26 7.03 5.37 -15.45
CA ARG A 26 7.54 4.39 -14.46
C ARG A 26 6.37 3.67 -13.77
N THR A 27 5.29 3.45 -14.51
CA THR A 27 4.07 2.80 -14.03
C THR A 27 3.98 1.36 -14.52
N LEU A 28 3.57 0.46 -13.65
CA LEU A 28 3.31 -0.94 -13.93
C LEU A 28 1.84 -1.28 -13.68
N ARG A 29 1.35 -2.27 -14.40
CA ARG A 29 0.18 -3.05 -13.98
C ARG A 29 0.65 -4.39 -13.46
N VAL A 30 0.19 -4.72 -12.25
CA VAL A 30 0.57 -5.95 -11.55
C VAL A 30 -0.68 -6.70 -11.09
N ARG A 31 -0.67 -8.02 -11.24
CA ARG A 31 -1.67 -8.92 -10.64
C ARG A 31 -0.98 -9.88 -9.70
N PHE A 32 -1.59 -10.11 -8.56
CA PHE A 32 -1.13 -11.12 -7.59
C PHE A 32 -2.04 -12.35 -7.64
N ALA A 33 -1.50 -13.49 -7.20
CA ALA A 33 -2.27 -14.72 -7.05
C ALA A 33 -3.48 -14.49 -6.12
N GLY A 34 -4.62 -15.06 -6.48
CA GLY A 34 -5.88 -14.88 -5.74
C GLY A 34 -6.63 -13.58 -6.02
N ASP A 35 -5.99 -12.57 -6.61
CA ASP A 35 -6.64 -11.31 -6.91
C ASP A 35 -7.38 -11.36 -8.27
N ARG A 36 -8.61 -10.81 -8.28
CA ARG A 36 -9.37 -10.64 -9.53
C ARG A 36 -8.99 -9.39 -10.31
N ARG A 37 -8.35 -8.41 -9.66
CA ARG A 37 -7.98 -7.11 -10.25
C ARG A 37 -6.49 -7.01 -10.52
N GLU A 38 -6.13 -6.12 -11.45
CA GLU A 38 -4.78 -5.60 -11.62
C GLU A 38 -4.63 -4.28 -10.85
N TYR A 39 -3.47 -4.07 -10.25
CA TYR A 39 -3.11 -2.83 -9.58
C TYR A 39 -2.25 -1.98 -10.51
N ALA A 40 -2.51 -0.69 -10.56
CA ALA A 40 -1.61 0.27 -11.19
C ALA A 40 -0.65 0.79 -10.11
N LEU A 41 0.66 0.66 -10.35
CA LEU A 41 1.72 1.08 -9.43
C LEU A 41 2.60 2.12 -10.12
N ASP A 42 2.67 3.30 -9.56
CA ASP A 42 3.67 4.30 -9.93
C ASP A 42 4.93 4.09 -9.08
N LEU A 43 6.01 3.68 -9.71
CA LEU A 43 7.30 3.43 -9.06
C LEU A 43 8.23 4.64 -9.12
N THR A 44 7.82 5.77 -9.70
CA THR A 44 8.65 6.97 -9.86
C THR A 44 9.31 7.39 -8.55
N GLY A 45 8.53 7.50 -7.47
CA GLY A 45 9.03 7.92 -6.17
C GLY A 45 10.03 6.94 -5.56
N LEU A 46 9.82 5.63 -5.70
CA LEU A 46 10.74 4.60 -5.23
C LEU A 46 12.06 4.63 -6.01
N ILE A 47 11.98 4.68 -7.32
CA ILE A 47 13.13 4.68 -8.22
C ILE A 47 13.97 5.94 -8.01
N ALA A 48 13.33 7.13 -7.97
CA ALA A 48 14.02 8.40 -7.82
C ALA A 48 14.78 8.55 -6.48
N ARG A 49 14.40 7.83 -5.45
CA ARG A 49 15.04 7.89 -4.12
C ARG A 49 16.15 6.88 -3.92
N SER A 50 16.41 5.99 -4.86
CA SER A 50 17.40 4.92 -4.74
C SER A 50 18.42 4.98 -5.85
N ARG A 51 19.69 5.16 -5.50
CA ARG A 51 20.80 5.09 -6.46
C ARG A 51 20.89 3.72 -7.16
N HIS A 52 20.43 2.67 -6.49
CA HIS A 52 20.40 1.32 -7.06
C HIS A 52 19.50 1.27 -8.29
N PHE A 53 18.36 1.96 -8.26
CA PHE A 53 17.39 2.01 -9.37
C PHE A 53 17.63 3.15 -10.38
N ALA A 54 18.72 3.92 -10.26
CA ALA A 54 19.01 5.03 -11.18
C ALA A 54 18.93 4.64 -12.67
N PRO A 55 19.43 3.48 -13.12
CA PRO A 55 19.31 3.07 -14.53
C PRO A 55 17.87 3.03 -15.04
N LEU A 56 16.91 2.74 -14.18
CA LEU A 56 15.49 2.72 -14.55
C LEU A 56 14.87 4.12 -14.67
N MET A 57 15.49 5.15 -14.09
CA MET A 57 15.08 6.55 -14.31
C MET A 57 15.65 7.12 -15.61
N GLU A 58 16.84 6.70 -15.97
CA GLU A 58 17.56 7.22 -17.14
C GLU A 58 17.01 6.66 -18.45
N ASP A 59 16.59 5.38 -18.44
CA ASP A 59 16.14 4.69 -19.64
C ASP A 59 14.75 4.04 -19.48
N ALA A 60 13.80 4.52 -20.30
CA ALA A 60 12.42 4.00 -20.30
C ALA A 60 12.34 2.60 -20.93
N ASP A 61 13.20 2.31 -21.91
CA ASP A 61 13.22 1.00 -22.59
C ASP A 61 13.76 -0.07 -21.63
N THR A 62 14.71 0.28 -20.80
CA THR A 62 15.20 -0.59 -19.72
C THR A 62 14.11 -0.84 -18.69
N PHE A 63 13.36 0.18 -18.28
CA PHE A 63 12.23 0.00 -17.37
C PHE A 63 11.15 -0.93 -17.97
N ALA A 64 10.93 -0.85 -19.28
CA ALA A 64 9.92 -1.66 -19.95
C ALA A 64 10.26 -3.16 -20.04
N LYS A 65 11.53 -3.54 -19.83
CA LYS A 65 12.00 -4.94 -19.90
C LYS A 65 11.83 -5.71 -18.58
N ILE A 66 10.91 -5.27 -17.71
CA ILE A 66 10.60 -5.96 -16.47
C ILE A 66 9.99 -7.34 -16.73
N ASP A 67 10.37 -8.32 -15.93
CA ASP A 67 9.82 -9.68 -15.98
C ASP A 67 9.60 -10.25 -14.58
N ILE A 68 8.78 -11.29 -14.50
CA ILE A 68 8.53 -12.05 -13.28
C ILE A 68 9.70 -13.00 -13.04
N VAL A 69 10.16 -13.09 -11.80
CA VAL A 69 11.27 -13.95 -11.42
C VAL A 69 10.93 -14.77 -10.18
N ASP A 70 11.71 -15.84 -9.96
CA ASP A 70 11.64 -16.67 -8.77
C ASP A 70 10.21 -17.17 -8.48
N ASP A 71 9.55 -17.77 -9.50
CA ASP A 71 8.19 -18.31 -9.44
C ASP A 71 7.13 -17.27 -8.96
N GLY A 72 7.36 -16.00 -9.26
CA GLY A 72 6.46 -14.92 -8.89
C GLY A 72 6.74 -14.29 -7.52
N ILE A 73 7.78 -14.70 -6.81
CA ILE A 73 8.21 -14.06 -5.54
C ILE A 73 8.57 -12.59 -5.78
N GLY A 74 9.03 -12.25 -6.99
CA GLY A 74 9.37 -10.88 -7.35
C GLY A 74 9.31 -10.60 -8.85
N VAL A 75 9.77 -9.41 -9.18
CA VAL A 75 10.01 -8.94 -10.55
C VAL A 75 11.42 -8.40 -10.65
N ALA A 76 12.03 -8.49 -11.83
CA ALA A 76 13.38 -7.98 -12.05
C ALA A 76 13.51 -7.31 -13.42
N TRP A 77 14.55 -6.50 -13.55
CA TRP A 77 15.00 -5.92 -14.80
C TRP A 77 16.31 -6.57 -15.25
N PRO A 78 16.58 -6.68 -16.54
CA PRO A 78 17.82 -7.26 -17.09
C PRO A 78 18.98 -6.27 -16.93
N VAL A 79 19.23 -5.82 -15.72
CA VAL A 79 20.28 -4.86 -15.36
C VAL A 79 21.01 -5.35 -14.13
N GLU A 80 22.33 -5.50 -14.26
CA GLU A 80 23.22 -5.72 -13.15
C GLU A 80 23.88 -4.41 -12.72
N THR A 81 23.89 -4.16 -11.44
CA THR A 81 24.59 -3.03 -10.82
C THR A 81 25.69 -3.54 -9.90
N LYS A 82 26.52 -2.64 -9.39
CA LYS A 82 27.51 -3.00 -8.37
C LYS A 82 26.91 -3.53 -7.07
N TRP A 83 25.60 -3.38 -6.88
CA TRP A 83 24.85 -3.90 -5.73
C TRP A 83 24.01 -5.13 -6.06
N GLY A 84 24.17 -5.72 -7.28
CA GLY A 84 23.44 -6.88 -7.77
C GLY A 84 22.34 -6.54 -8.76
N ARG A 85 21.49 -7.53 -9.04
CA ARG A 85 20.34 -7.44 -9.94
C ARG A 85 19.33 -6.40 -9.46
N LEU A 86 18.74 -5.67 -10.39
CA LEU A 86 17.61 -4.80 -10.09
C LEU A 86 16.35 -5.64 -9.97
N ASP A 87 15.83 -5.75 -8.76
CA ASP A 87 14.60 -6.50 -8.49
C ASP A 87 13.72 -5.82 -7.43
N LEU A 88 12.47 -6.24 -7.37
CA LEU A 88 11.52 -5.89 -6.32
C LEU A 88 10.73 -7.13 -5.91
N SER A 89 10.65 -7.38 -4.61
CA SER A 89 9.83 -8.47 -4.09
C SER A 89 8.33 -8.23 -4.29
N GLY A 90 7.57 -9.31 -4.41
CA GLY A 90 6.10 -9.28 -4.43
C GLY A 90 5.51 -8.54 -3.23
N SER A 91 6.11 -8.67 -2.05
CA SER A 91 5.70 -7.95 -0.84
C SER A 91 5.87 -6.43 -0.97
N THR A 92 6.98 -5.97 -1.57
CA THR A 92 7.20 -4.54 -1.83
C THR A 92 6.18 -4.01 -2.82
N LEU A 93 5.96 -4.72 -3.93
CA LEU A 93 4.98 -4.35 -4.94
C LEU A 93 3.56 -4.32 -4.36
N ARG A 94 3.19 -5.33 -3.54
CA ARG A 94 1.89 -5.40 -2.89
C ARG A 94 1.65 -4.21 -1.97
N ARG A 95 2.64 -3.87 -1.15
CA ARG A 95 2.56 -2.72 -0.25
C ARG A 95 2.41 -1.41 -1.00
N ILE A 96 3.17 -1.19 -2.08
CA ILE A 96 3.03 0.00 -2.92
C ILE A 96 1.63 0.06 -3.55
N ALA A 97 1.14 -1.07 -4.07
CA ALA A 97 -0.19 -1.17 -4.65
C ALA A 97 -1.28 -0.75 -3.66
N GLU A 98 -1.24 -1.26 -2.44
CA GLU A 98 -2.20 -0.95 -1.38
C GLU A 98 -2.11 0.51 -0.93
N GLU A 99 -0.90 1.07 -0.83
CA GLU A 99 -0.70 2.48 -0.49
C GLU A 99 -1.22 3.44 -1.56
N GLN A 100 -1.15 3.07 -2.81
CA GLN A 100 -1.59 3.89 -3.93
C GLN A 100 -3.08 3.72 -4.27
N LEU A 101 -3.77 2.77 -3.64
CA LEU A 101 -5.22 2.66 -3.83
C LEU A 101 -5.94 3.89 -3.23
N PRO A 102 -6.92 4.45 -3.94
CA PRO A 102 -7.84 5.41 -3.33
C PRO A 102 -8.51 4.81 -2.08
N MET A 103 -8.67 5.60 -1.05
CA MET A 103 -9.46 5.24 0.12
C MET A 103 -10.86 5.82 -0.02
N THR A 104 -11.89 4.98 0.05
CA THR A 104 -13.29 5.38 -0.01
C THR A 104 -13.85 5.69 1.38
N GLY A 105 -15.06 6.27 1.44
CA GLY A 105 -15.77 6.46 2.70
C GLY A 105 -16.12 5.13 3.40
N ALA A 106 -16.32 4.06 2.64
CA ALA A 106 -16.50 2.71 3.19
C ALA A 106 -15.22 2.21 3.87
N ASP A 107 -14.07 2.31 3.18
CA ASP A 107 -12.76 1.93 3.75
C ASP A 107 -12.45 2.75 5.02
N PHE A 108 -12.77 4.03 5.01
CA PHE A 108 -12.63 4.91 6.17
C PHE A 108 -13.52 4.45 7.34
N SER A 109 -14.75 4.04 7.05
CA SER A 109 -15.66 3.49 8.07
C SER A 109 -15.11 2.20 8.69
N GLU A 110 -14.57 1.31 7.87
CA GLU A 110 -13.95 0.06 8.32
C GLU A 110 -12.69 0.33 9.15
N TRP A 111 -11.80 1.20 8.67
CA TRP A 111 -10.61 1.63 9.42
C TRP A 111 -10.99 2.16 10.80
N ARG A 112 -11.96 3.07 10.88
CA ARG A 112 -12.41 3.64 12.15
C ARG A 112 -12.95 2.56 13.11
N LYS A 113 -13.75 1.63 12.59
CA LYS A 113 -14.34 0.53 13.37
C LYS A 113 -13.27 -0.46 13.84
N SER A 114 -12.30 -0.81 12.99
CA SER A 114 -11.22 -1.75 13.33
C SER A 114 -10.35 -1.24 14.49
N LEU A 115 -10.22 0.09 14.63
CA LEU A 115 -9.52 0.74 15.74
C LEU A 115 -10.44 1.06 16.93
N GLY A 116 -11.74 0.70 16.89
CA GLY A 116 -12.70 0.98 17.94
C GLY A 116 -13.02 2.46 18.14
N LEU A 117 -12.71 3.33 17.18
CA LEU A 117 -12.85 4.78 17.30
C LEU A 117 -14.30 5.25 17.10
N SER A 118 -14.80 6.09 17.99
CA SER A 118 -16.00 6.89 17.76
C SER A 118 -15.73 7.98 16.69
N LEU A 119 -16.79 8.58 16.15
CA LEU A 119 -16.64 9.70 15.19
C LEU A 119 -15.88 10.90 15.79
N THR A 120 -16.08 11.13 17.09
CA THR A 120 -15.41 12.22 17.82
C THR A 120 -13.93 11.93 18.03
N GLU A 121 -13.58 10.70 18.34
CA GLU A 121 -12.18 10.27 18.49
C GLU A 121 -11.44 10.28 17.18
N ALA A 122 -12.06 9.79 16.10
CA ALA A 122 -11.49 9.88 14.75
C ALA A 122 -11.26 11.35 14.32
N ALA A 123 -12.18 12.25 14.67
CA ALA A 123 -12.03 13.68 14.39
C ALA A 123 -10.83 14.29 15.14
N LYS A 124 -10.70 14.00 16.42
CA LYS A 124 -9.57 14.45 17.24
C LYS A 124 -8.24 13.89 16.74
N LEU A 125 -8.21 12.58 16.46
CA LEU A 125 -7.02 11.87 15.98
C LEU A 125 -6.51 12.44 14.64
N LEU A 126 -7.41 12.77 13.72
CA LEU A 126 -7.07 13.33 12.41
C LEU A 126 -6.98 14.86 12.39
N GLY A 127 -7.19 15.54 13.52
CA GLY A 127 -7.13 17.00 13.61
C GLY A 127 -8.21 17.73 12.79
N VAL A 128 -9.39 17.12 12.59
CA VAL A 128 -10.48 17.69 11.80
C VAL A 128 -11.78 17.79 12.61
N GLY A 129 -12.73 18.58 12.10
CA GLY A 129 -14.04 18.68 12.73
C GLY A 129 -14.89 17.40 12.54
N ARG A 130 -15.79 17.10 13.49
CA ARG A 130 -16.73 15.98 13.39
C ARG A 130 -17.59 16.03 12.10
N ARG A 131 -17.97 17.24 11.65
CA ARG A 131 -18.70 17.43 10.39
C ARG A 131 -17.88 16.95 9.18
N THR A 132 -16.58 17.17 9.19
CA THR A 132 -15.65 16.69 8.17
C THR A 132 -15.59 15.16 8.14
N ILE A 133 -15.53 14.51 9.32
CA ILE A 133 -15.61 13.04 9.42
C ILE A 133 -16.89 12.51 8.81
N MET A 134 -18.03 13.13 9.10
CA MET A 134 -19.31 12.75 8.50
C MET A 134 -19.33 12.91 6.98
N SER A 135 -18.64 13.93 6.46
CA SER A 135 -18.44 14.12 5.02
C SER A 135 -17.57 13.02 4.41
N TYR A 136 -16.49 12.60 5.08
CA TYR A 136 -15.59 11.55 4.62
C TYR A 136 -16.33 10.21 4.42
N LEU A 137 -17.24 9.85 5.31
CA LEU A 137 -18.02 8.61 5.21
C LEU A 137 -18.85 8.50 3.92
N LYS A 138 -19.12 9.62 3.25
CA LYS A 138 -19.94 9.68 2.03
C LYS A 138 -19.12 9.86 0.75
N LYS A 139 -17.81 9.98 0.85
CA LYS A 139 -16.95 10.24 -0.30
C LYS A 139 -16.61 8.96 -1.06
N ASN A 140 -16.58 9.06 -2.39
CA ASN A 140 -16.05 8.01 -3.25
C ASN A 140 -14.53 7.91 -3.13
N GLU A 141 -13.86 9.03 -2.81
CA GLU A 141 -12.41 9.10 -2.60
C GLU A 141 -12.08 10.16 -1.55
N LEU A 142 -11.30 9.77 -0.55
CA LEU A 142 -10.79 10.66 0.48
C LEU A 142 -9.55 11.42 -0.01
N PRO A 143 -9.25 12.60 0.59
CA PRO A 143 -7.96 13.25 0.36
C PRO A 143 -6.80 12.30 0.67
N SER A 144 -5.80 12.27 -0.20
CA SER A 144 -4.65 11.34 -0.08
C SER A 144 -3.93 11.45 1.27
N VAL A 145 -3.80 12.66 1.82
CA VAL A 145 -3.21 12.86 3.15
C VAL A 145 -3.98 12.14 4.26
N VAL A 146 -5.30 12.08 4.16
CA VAL A 146 -6.16 11.36 5.12
C VAL A 146 -5.97 9.86 4.97
N ALA A 147 -5.94 9.36 3.74
CA ALA A 147 -5.68 7.95 3.45
C ALA A 147 -4.30 7.50 3.99
N ILE A 148 -3.26 8.31 3.77
CA ILE A 148 -1.90 8.06 4.29
C ILE A 148 -1.93 8.02 5.83
N ALA A 149 -2.56 9.00 6.47
CA ALA A 149 -2.67 9.05 7.94
C ALA A 149 -3.41 7.84 8.49
N CYS A 150 -4.54 7.47 7.91
CA CYS A 150 -5.32 6.29 8.33
C CYS A 150 -4.50 4.99 8.25
N ARG A 151 -3.78 4.79 7.13
CA ARG A 151 -2.93 3.60 6.95
C ARG A 151 -1.75 3.58 7.93
N ALA A 152 -1.10 4.72 8.14
CA ALA A 152 0.00 4.84 9.10
C ALA A 152 -0.47 4.50 10.52
N LEU A 153 -1.59 5.06 10.96
CA LEU A 153 -2.19 4.81 12.28
C LEU A 153 -2.67 3.37 12.47
N ALA A 154 -3.11 2.70 11.40
CA ALA A 154 -3.50 1.29 11.45
C ALA A 154 -2.29 0.35 11.60
N ARG A 155 -1.15 0.69 11.02
CA ARG A 155 0.07 -0.13 11.05
C ARG A 155 0.91 0.06 12.30
N ASP A 156 0.97 1.27 12.80
CA ASP A 156 1.84 1.63 13.93
C ASP A 156 1.04 1.92 15.19
N LYS A 157 1.06 0.94 16.10
CA LYS A 157 0.37 1.04 17.39
C LYS A 157 0.92 2.15 18.28
N HIS A 158 2.20 2.47 18.18
CA HIS A 158 2.83 3.55 18.96
C HIS A 158 2.40 4.91 18.42
N LEU A 159 2.33 5.06 17.09
CA LEU A 159 1.80 6.26 16.46
C LEU A 159 0.33 6.50 16.88
N LEU A 160 -0.48 5.46 16.83
CA LEU A 160 -1.87 5.55 17.30
C LEU A 160 -1.94 5.95 18.78
N ALA A 161 -1.19 5.28 19.65
CA ALA A 161 -1.20 5.56 21.10
C ALA A 161 -0.73 6.98 21.43
N ALA A 162 0.26 7.50 20.70
CA ALA A 162 0.81 8.84 20.91
C ALA A 162 -0.19 9.96 20.57
N HIS A 163 -1.12 9.71 19.64
CA HIS A 163 -2.07 10.72 19.17
C HIS A 163 -3.52 10.45 19.56
N TYR A 164 -3.82 9.30 20.16
CA TYR A 164 -5.18 8.96 20.55
C TYR A 164 -5.64 9.80 21.75
N VAL A 165 -6.81 10.42 21.60
CA VAL A 165 -7.47 11.20 22.65
C VAL A 165 -8.88 10.65 22.85
N PRO A 166 -9.17 9.99 23.97
CA PRO A 166 -10.49 9.43 24.24
C PRO A 166 -11.57 10.52 24.24
N ALA A 167 -12.76 10.15 23.76
CA ALA A 167 -13.91 11.07 23.72
C ALA A 167 -14.45 11.39 25.11
N ARG A 168 -14.32 10.43 26.03
CA ARG A 168 -14.73 10.57 27.44
C ARG A 168 -13.52 10.52 28.34
N LYS A 169 -13.52 11.33 29.42
CA LYS A 169 -12.53 11.16 30.50
C LYS A 169 -12.71 9.74 31.07
N ILE A 170 -11.62 8.99 31.12
CA ILE A 170 -11.59 7.74 31.86
C ILE A 170 -11.70 8.16 33.31
N THR A 171 -12.89 8.07 33.92
CA THR A 171 -13.06 8.16 35.35
C THR A 171 -12.47 6.87 35.90
N GLY A 172 -11.18 6.92 36.27
CA GLY A 172 -10.51 5.83 36.94
C GLY A 172 -11.13 5.66 38.32
N HIS A 173 -11.89 4.59 38.51
CA HIS A 173 -11.97 4.00 39.84
C HIS A 173 -10.66 3.24 40.04
N VAL A 174 -9.70 3.91 40.67
CA VAL A 174 -8.61 3.20 41.35
C VAL A 174 -9.24 2.72 42.67
N ALA A 175 -9.54 1.43 42.72
CA ALA A 175 -9.81 0.73 43.97
C ALA A 175 -8.49 0.17 44.48
#